data_f0fce3e4d43c659c0c06309df5e38edf
#
_entry.id   f0fce3e4d43c659c0c06309df5e38edf
#
_cell.length_a   1.000
_cell.length_b   1.000
_cell.length_c   1.000
_cell.angle_alpha   90.00
_cell.angle_beta   90.00
_cell.angle_gamma   90.00
#
_symmetry.space_group_name_H-M   'P 1'
#
loop_
_entity.id
_entity.type
_entity.pdbx_description
1 polymer ?
#
loop_
_entity_poly.entity_id
_entity_poly.type
_entity_poly.pdbx_seq_one_letter_code
_entity_poly.pdbx_strand_id
1 'polypeptide(L)'
;AGFWQDEQDKAMIEGLPGFITYDMVLEALECQEEYGHPAGCTIAQIICESGQGDTMSQLATRDHNLFCIKWASSFASCPEVAGKASWATREEAGGQVVTVMADFTVFKGDADCIRFRSRVLLQNSRYADNALIKEAIADYDSDKMAEGLKDAGYATSSEYVESLKSVMRAYNLYRFDGMGVDAFEKGAAGGD
;
A
#
# COMPACT_ATOMS: atom_id res chain seq x y z
N ALA A 1 -5.86 -30.42 3.99
CA ALA A 1 -4.90 -29.35 3.88
C ALA A 1 -5.57 -27.97 3.99
N GLY A 2 -6.71 -27.80 3.32
CA GLY A 2 -7.35 -26.47 3.22
C GLY A 2 -7.79 -25.88 4.53
N PHE A 3 -8.46 -26.63 5.39
CA PHE A 3 -9.06 -26.06 6.61
C PHE A 3 -8.03 -25.48 7.58
N TRP A 4 -7.00 -26.26 7.89
CA TRP A 4 -5.96 -25.80 8.83
C TRP A 4 -5.14 -24.65 8.24
N GLN A 5 -4.88 -24.67 6.95
CA GLN A 5 -4.17 -23.58 6.29
C GLN A 5 -5.01 -22.29 6.34
N ASP A 6 -6.31 -22.38 6.06
CA ASP A 6 -7.21 -21.24 6.10
C ASP A 6 -7.27 -20.60 7.50
N GLU A 7 -7.29 -21.42 8.57
CA GLU A 7 -7.29 -20.90 9.93
C GLU A 7 -5.97 -20.22 10.30
N GLN A 8 -4.85 -20.76 9.84
CA GLN A 8 -3.55 -20.12 10.04
C GLN A 8 -3.45 -18.79 9.29
N ASP A 9 -3.92 -18.77 8.04
CA ASP A 9 -3.93 -17.55 7.22
C ASP A 9 -4.77 -16.47 7.87
N LYS A 10 -5.95 -16.83 8.39
CA LYS A 10 -6.82 -15.90 9.12
C LYS A 10 -6.14 -15.34 10.37
N ALA A 11 -5.42 -16.18 11.10
CA ALA A 11 -4.72 -15.75 12.30
C ALA A 11 -3.64 -14.71 11.99
N MET A 12 -2.98 -14.83 10.86
CA MET A 12 -1.93 -13.89 10.46
C MET A 12 -2.46 -12.51 10.12
N ILE A 13 -3.72 -12.40 9.72
CA ILE A 13 -4.35 -11.11 9.38
C ILE A 13 -5.43 -10.72 10.39
N GLU A 14 -5.46 -11.36 11.56
CA GLU A 14 -6.44 -11.08 12.59
C GLU A 14 -6.37 -9.61 13.02
N GLY A 15 -7.53 -9.00 13.18
CA GLY A 15 -7.65 -7.61 13.60
C GLY A 15 -7.56 -6.59 12.47
N LEU A 16 -7.22 -7.00 11.26
CA LEU A 16 -7.20 -6.09 10.10
C LEU A 16 -8.61 -5.84 9.58
N PRO A 17 -8.84 -4.71 8.88
CA PRO A 17 -10.10 -4.51 8.19
C PRO A 17 -10.42 -5.69 7.27
N GLY A 18 -11.71 -6.05 7.17
CA GLY A 18 -12.12 -7.24 6.42
C GLY A 18 -11.75 -7.23 4.93
N PHE A 19 -11.52 -6.05 4.36
CA PHE A 19 -11.12 -5.94 2.96
C PHE A 19 -9.62 -6.16 2.73
N ILE A 20 -8.81 -6.20 3.78
CA ILE A 20 -7.39 -6.53 3.66
C ILE A 20 -7.26 -8.05 3.65
N THR A 21 -6.80 -8.60 2.55
CA THR A 21 -6.70 -10.05 2.37
C THR A 21 -5.30 -10.56 2.74
N TYR A 22 -5.23 -11.85 2.99
CA TYR A 22 -3.96 -12.54 3.20
C TYR A 22 -3.00 -12.29 2.03
N ASP A 23 -3.51 -12.39 0.80
CA ASP A 23 -2.68 -12.20 -0.40
C ASP A 23 -2.13 -10.77 -0.52
N MET A 24 -2.89 -9.78 -0.09
CA MET A 24 -2.40 -8.39 -0.05
C MET A 24 -1.22 -8.24 0.91
N VAL A 25 -1.34 -8.83 2.10
CA VAL A 25 -0.26 -8.78 3.09
C VAL A 25 0.96 -9.54 2.59
N LEU A 26 0.75 -10.73 2.01
CA LEU A 26 1.84 -11.53 1.45
C LEU A 26 2.61 -10.74 0.38
N GLU A 27 1.91 -10.10 -0.55
CA GLU A 27 2.56 -9.32 -1.60
C GLU A 27 3.31 -8.11 -1.00
N ALA A 28 2.75 -7.46 0.03
CA ALA A 28 3.45 -6.38 0.71
C ALA A 28 4.76 -6.87 1.34
N LEU A 29 4.75 -8.07 1.92
CA LEU A 29 5.95 -8.67 2.49
C LEU A 29 6.97 -9.07 1.43
N GLU A 30 6.51 -9.61 0.30
CA GLU A 30 7.39 -9.91 -0.83
C GLU A 30 8.07 -8.65 -1.35
N CYS A 31 7.33 -7.55 -1.47
CA CYS A 31 7.89 -6.27 -1.88
C CYS A 31 8.84 -5.70 -0.83
N GLN A 32 8.57 -5.93 0.45
CA GLN A 32 9.49 -5.54 1.51
C GLN A 32 10.83 -6.28 1.39
N GLU A 33 10.79 -7.59 1.14
CA GLU A 33 12.03 -8.35 0.94
C GLU A 33 12.81 -7.89 -0.28
N GLU A 34 12.11 -7.64 -1.38
CA GLU A 34 12.75 -7.33 -2.66
C GLU A 34 13.20 -5.88 -2.78
N TYR A 35 12.40 -4.93 -2.27
CA TYR A 35 12.63 -3.50 -2.45
C TYR A 35 12.88 -2.75 -1.14
N GLY A 36 12.63 -3.36 0.00
CA GLY A 36 12.86 -2.75 1.30
C GLY A 36 11.72 -1.87 1.80
N HIS A 37 10.62 -1.74 1.06
CA HIS A 37 9.51 -0.88 1.46
C HIS A 37 8.79 -1.48 2.67
N PRO A 38 8.74 -0.75 3.82
CA PRO A 38 8.15 -1.29 5.05
C PRO A 38 6.69 -1.70 4.86
N ALA A 39 6.40 -2.95 5.17
CA ALA A 39 5.09 -3.55 4.90
C ALA A 39 3.96 -2.88 5.69
N GLY A 40 4.22 -2.44 6.92
CA GLY A 40 3.21 -1.74 7.72
C GLY A 40 2.70 -0.49 7.02
N CYS A 41 3.59 0.31 6.47
CA CYS A 41 3.20 1.50 5.72
C CYS A 41 2.48 1.15 4.42
N THR A 42 2.90 0.09 3.73
CA THR A 42 2.21 -0.37 2.52
C THR A 42 0.75 -0.69 2.80
N ILE A 43 0.49 -1.47 3.86
CA ILE A 43 -0.87 -1.83 4.25
C ILE A 43 -1.66 -0.59 4.72
N ALA A 44 -1.01 0.30 5.49
CA ALA A 44 -1.64 1.54 5.94
C ALA A 44 -2.09 2.40 4.77
N GLN A 45 -1.28 2.51 3.71
CA GLN A 45 -1.67 3.25 2.52
C GLN A 45 -2.91 2.63 1.86
N ILE A 46 -3.00 1.32 1.76
CA ILE A 46 -4.18 0.66 1.20
C ILE A 46 -5.41 1.06 2.01
N ILE A 47 -5.33 1.00 3.32
CA ILE A 47 -6.45 1.33 4.21
C ILE A 47 -6.85 2.80 4.05
N CYS A 48 -5.87 3.72 4.07
CA CYS A 48 -6.15 5.16 3.99
C CYS A 48 -6.63 5.60 2.60
N GLU A 49 -6.02 5.05 1.55
CA GLU A 49 -6.33 5.48 0.18
C GLU A 49 -7.60 4.81 -0.38
N SER A 50 -7.89 3.61 0.05
CA SER A 50 -8.98 2.80 -0.52
C SER A 50 -10.10 2.48 0.46
N GLY A 51 -9.88 2.58 1.75
CA GLY A 51 -10.88 2.21 2.74
C GLY A 51 -12.06 3.16 2.78
N GLN A 52 -13.28 2.61 2.83
CA GLN A 52 -14.53 3.34 3.01
C GLN A 52 -15.37 2.56 4.01
N GLY A 53 -15.11 2.75 5.31
CA GLY A 53 -15.77 1.96 6.34
C GLY A 53 -15.34 0.49 6.25
N ASP A 54 -16.30 -0.40 6.06
CA ASP A 54 -16.05 -1.85 5.99
C ASP A 54 -15.68 -2.34 4.59
N THR A 55 -15.68 -1.45 3.60
CA THR A 55 -15.44 -1.80 2.20
C THR A 55 -14.35 -0.90 1.61
N MET A 56 -13.98 -1.17 0.38
CA MET A 56 -13.06 -0.33 -0.38
C MET A 56 -13.80 0.49 -1.43
N SER A 57 -13.14 1.57 -1.88
CA SER A 57 -13.62 2.42 -2.97
C SER A 57 -13.81 1.62 -4.25
N GLN A 58 -14.60 2.17 -5.18
CA GLN A 58 -14.77 1.56 -6.51
C GLN A 58 -13.47 1.54 -7.31
N LEU A 59 -12.62 2.53 -7.12
CA LEU A 59 -11.28 2.53 -7.75
C LEU A 59 -10.51 1.29 -7.36
N ALA A 60 -10.57 0.89 -6.08
CA ALA A 60 -9.92 -0.31 -5.60
C ALA A 60 -10.65 -1.59 -6.03
N THR A 61 -11.96 -1.65 -5.86
CA THR A 61 -12.71 -2.91 -6.11
C THR A 61 -12.88 -3.20 -7.59
N ARG A 62 -13.16 -2.18 -8.41
CA ARG A 62 -13.34 -2.35 -9.86
C ARG A 62 -12.01 -2.36 -10.61
N ASP A 63 -11.12 -1.42 -10.27
CA ASP A 63 -9.91 -1.18 -11.06
C ASP A 63 -8.63 -1.71 -10.39
N HIS A 64 -8.76 -2.34 -9.22
CA HIS A 64 -7.64 -2.88 -8.45
C HIS A 64 -6.56 -1.84 -8.13
N ASN A 65 -6.95 -0.56 -8.08
CA ASN A 65 -6.02 0.51 -7.75
C ASN A 65 -6.16 0.84 -6.27
N LEU A 66 -5.27 0.27 -5.47
CA LEU A 66 -5.34 0.32 -4.01
C LEU A 66 -4.71 1.58 -3.42
N PHE A 67 -3.92 2.30 -4.20
CA PHE A 67 -3.11 3.43 -3.73
C PHE A 67 -3.44 4.75 -4.40
N CYS A 68 -4.51 4.83 -5.17
CA CYS A 68 -4.88 6.00 -5.97
C CYS A 68 -3.76 6.43 -6.92
N ILE A 69 -3.13 5.48 -7.59
CA ILE A 69 -2.03 5.73 -8.52
C ILE A 69 -2.58 6.33 -9.80
N LYS A 70 -2.17 7.56 -10.10
CA LYS A 70 -2.56 8.25 -11.32
C LYS A 70 -1.86 7.62 -12.53
N TRP A 71 -2.48 7.79 -13.70
CA TRP A 71 -1.97 7.26 -14.94
C TRP A 71 -0.76 8.05 -15.45
N ALA A 72 0.19 7.32 -16.02
CA ALA A 72 1.25 7.88 -16.86
C ALA A 72 1.41 6.96 -18.06
N SER A 73 1.70 7.54 -19.25
CA SER A 73 1.78 6.77 -20.48
C SER A 73 2.82 5.66 -20.43
N SER A 74 3.90 5.87 -19.70
CA SER A 74 4.95 4.84 -19.52
C SER A 74 4.47 3.59 -18.80
N PHE A 75 3.33 3.67 -18.08
CA PHE A 75 2.78 2.53 -17.35
C PHE A 75 2.14 1.49 -18.27
N ALA A 76 1.77 1.91 -19.49
CA ALA A 76 1.04 1.04 -20.42
C ALA A 76 1.76 -0.26 -20.76
N SER A 77 3.10 -0.27 -20.71
CA SER A 77 3.90 -1.46 -21.02
C SER A 77 4.18 -2.36 -19.82
N CYS A 78 3.76 -1.95 -18.62
CA CYS A 78 4.03 -2.73 -17.43
C CYS A 78 3.10 -3.95 -17.33
N PRO A 79 3.63 -5.14 -16.97
CA PRO A 79 2.81 -6.35 -16.93
C PRO A 79 1.67 -6.31 -15.93
N GLU A 80 1.78 -5.51 -14.88
CA GLU A 80 0.75 -5.36 -13.84
C GLU A 80 -0.45 -4.55 -14.32
N VAL A 81 -0.30 -3.77 -15.38
CA VAL A 81 -1.25 -2.74 -15.79
C VAL A 81 -2.21 -3.27 -16.85
N ALA A 82 -3.51 -3.03 -16.64
CA ALA A 82 -4.56 -3.37 -17.61
C ALA A 82 -4.96 -2.17 -18.49
N GLY A 83 -4.77 -0.95 -18.01
CA GLY A 83 -5.13 0.26 -18.74
C GLY A 83 -5.33 1.45 -17.81
N LYS A 84 -6.25 2.33 -18.18
CA LYS A 84 -6.57 3.52 -17.37
C LYS A 84 -8.07 3.77 -17.33
N ALA A 85 -8.52 4.51 -16.32
CA ALA A 85 -9.90 4.95 -16.18
C ALA A 85 -9.95 6.35 -15.58
N SER A 86 -10.96 7.14 -15.97
CA SER A 86 -11.14 8.48 -15.43
C SER A 86 -12.07 8.46 -14.24
N TRP A 87 -11.68 9.15 -13.16
CA TRP A 87 -12.45 9.27 -11.93
C TRP A 87 -12.39 10.69 -11.41
N ALA A 88 -13.46 11.12 -10.73
CA ALA A 88 -13.45 12.36 -9.96
C ALA A 88 -12.61 12.16 -8.70
N THR A 89 -11.73 13.10 -8.40
CA THR A 89 -10.92 13.06 -7.19
C THR A 89 -10.89 14.43 -6.52
N ARG A 90 -10.70 14.45 -5.20
CA ARG A 90 -10.57 15.67 -4.43
C ARG A 90 -9.11 15.96 -4.19
N GLU A 91 -8.72 17.22 -4.38
CA GLU A 91 -7.35 17.67 -4.15
C GLU A 91 -7.37 18.99 -3.39
N GLU A 92 -6.38 19.20 -2.54
CA GLU A 92 -6.20 20.48 -1.84
C GLU A 92 -5.34 21.40 -2.72
N ALA A 93 -5.87 22.58 -3.01
CA ALA A 93 -5.17 23.60 -3.80
C ALA A 93 -5.47 24.96 -3.19
N GLY A 94 -4.41 25.70 -2.82
CA GLY A 94 -4.55 27.03 -2.24
C GLY A 94 -5.39 27.07 -0.95
N GLY A 95 -5.31 26.02 -0.14
CA GLY A 95 -6.09 25.91 1.09
C GLY A 95 -7.54 25.48 0.89
N GLN A 96 -7.93 25.17 -0.34
CA GLN A 96 -9.30 24.72 -0.67
C GLN A 96 -9.29 23.31 -1.23
N VAL A 97 -10.37 22.58 -0.96
CA VAL A 97 -10.59 21.26 -1.56
C VAL A 97 -11.37 21.44 -2.85
N VAL A 98 -10.80 20.97 -3.96
CA VAL A 98 -11.42 21.05 -5.28
C VAL A 98 -11.63 19.65 -5.83
N THR A 99 -12.69 19.47 -6.66
CA THR A 99 -12.95 18.23 -7.36
C THR A 99 -12.44 18.35 -8.79
N VAL A 100 -11.59 17.41 -9.19
CA VAL A 100 -11.05 17.37 -10.56
C VAL A 100 -11.21 15.97 -11.13
N MET A 101 -11.28 15.87 -12.47
CA MET A 101 -11.23 14.59 -13.15
C MET A 101 -9.78 14.23 -13.42
N ALA A 102 -9.41 13.01 -13.14
CA ALA A 102 -8.06 12.54 -13.38
C ALA A 102 -8.10 11.11 -13.93
N ASP A 103 -7.09 10.76 -14.72
CA ASP A 103 -6.90 9.39 -15.17
C ASP A 103 -6.10 8.61 -14.13
N PHE A 104 -6.64 7.45 -13.75
CA PHE A 104 -6.00 6.53 -12.82
C PHE A 104 -5.64 5.22 -13.50
N THR A 105 -4.60 4.59 -13.03
CA THR A 105 -4.15 3.30 -13.54
C THR A 105 -5.12 2.20 -13.15
N VAL A 106 -5.44 1.32 -14.09
CA VAL A 106 -6.21 0.09 -13.84
C VAL A 106 -5.22 -1.07 -13.80
N PHE A 107 -5.26 -1.84 -12.72
CA PHE A 107 -4.37 -2.99 -12.55
C PHE A 107 -5.12 -4.29 -12.82
N LYS A 108 -4.37 -5.34 -13.13
CA LYS A 108 -4.93 -6.66 -13.41
C LYS A 108 -5.46 -7.37 -12.18
N GLY A 109 -4.89 -7.05 -11.01
CA GLY A 109 -5.30 -7.58 -9.73
C GLY A 109 -4.68 -6.80 -8.59
N ASP A 110 -5.13 -7.07 -7.35
CA ASP A 110 -4.66 -6.35 -6.17
C ASP A 110 -3.16 -6.56 -5.94
N ALA A 111 -2.68 -7.79 -6.05
CA ALA A 111 -1.26 -8.10 -5.90
C ALA A 111 -0.42 -7.37 -6.96
N ASP A 112 -0.93 -7.28 -8.19
CA ASP A 112 -0.26 -6.54 -9.26
C ASP A 112 -0.09 -5.06 -8.90
N CYS A 113 -1.11 -4.46 -8.31
CA CYS A 113 -1.05 -3.07 -7.85
C CYS A 113 0.03 -2.88 -6.78
N ILE A 114 0.06 -3.77 -5.80
CA ILE A 114 1.04 -3.69 -4.71
C ILE A 114 2.46 -3.84 -5.25
N ARG A 115 2.69 -4.79 -6.15
CA ARG A 115 3.99 -4.99 -6.78
C ARG A 115 4.39 -3.79 -7.63
N PHE A 116 3.49 -3.25 -8.42
CA PHE A 116 3.75 -2.07 -9.26
C PHE A 116 4.17 -0.87 -8.41
N ARG A 117 3.53 -0.65 -7.26
CA ARG A 117 3.91 0.45 -6.37
C ARG A 117 5.39 0.37 -6.01
N SER A 118 5.88 -0.80 -5.63
CA SER A 118 7.28 -0.97 -5.25
C SER A 118 8.22 -1.05 -6.44
N ARG A 119 7.84 -1.81 -7.47
CA ARG A 119 8.71 -2.09 -8.61
C ARG A 119 8.86 -0.89 -9.55
N VAL A 120 7.82 -0.10 -9.71
CA VAL A 120 7.79 0.99 -10.68
C VAL A 120 7.63 2.36 -10.01
N LEU A 121 6.53 2.56 -9.29
CA LEU A 121 6.22 3.89 -8.78
C LEU A 121 7.28 4.41 -7.82
N LEU A 122 7.62 3.65 -6.82
CA LEU A 122 8.59 4.08 -5.79
C LEU A 122 10.04 4.02 -6.26
N GLN A 123 10.30 3.54 -7.47
CA GLN A 123 11.62 3.63 -8.10
C GLN A 123 11.82 4.94 -8.85
N ASN A 124 10.77 5.75 -9.01
CA ASN A 124 10.91 7.10 -9.55
C ASN A 124 11.83 7.90 -8.61
N SER A 125 12.74 8.70 -9.19
CA SER A 125 13.78 9.41 -8.44
C SER A 125 13.23 10.27 -7.31
N ARG A 126 12.04 10.86 -7.47
CA ARG A 126 11.42 11.67 -6.41
C ARG A 126 11.20 10.86 -5.12
N TYR A 127 11.01 9.55 -5.23
CA TYR A 127 10.89 8.65 -4.08
C TYR A 127 12.20 7.94 -3.78
N ALA A 128 12.81 7.34 -4.79
CA ALA A 128 14.03 6.54 -4.62
C ALA A 128 15.21 7.36 -4.08
N ASP A 129 15.28 8.65 -4.43
CA ASP A 129 16.34 9.55 -3.97
C ASP A 129 15.97 10.35 -2.73
N ASN A 130 14.74 10.17 -2.21
CA ASN A 130 14.31 10.88 -1.01
C ASN A 130 15.04 10.34 0.22
N ALA A 131 15.64 11.22 1.02
CA ALA A 131 16.46 10.83 2.16
C ALA A 131 15.68 10.07 3.23
N LEU A 132 14.43 10.49 3.51
CA LEU A 132 13.60 9.82 4.51
C LEU A 132 13.19 8.43 4.04
N ILE A 133 12.87 8.27 2.76
CA ILE A 133 12.51 6.96 2.20
C ILE A 133 13.72 6.02 2.23
N LYS A 134 14.91 6.52 1.91
CA LYS A 134 16.14 5.72 2.02
C LYS A 134 16.37 5.21 3.44
N GLU A 135 16.17 6.08 4.42
CA GLU A 135 16.31 5.69 5.83
C GLU A 135 15.23 4.67 6.23
N ALA A 136 14.00 4.88 5.77
CA ALA A 136 12.91 3.95 6.03
C ALA A 136 13.19 2.55 5.48
N ILE A 137 13.75 2.47 4.28
CA ILE A 137 14.13 1.21 3.64
C ILE A 137 15.25 0.52 4.43
N ALA A 138 16.23 1.29 4.89
CA ALA A 138 17.36 0.72 5.63
C ALA A 138 16.94 0.07 6.95
N ASP A 139 15.93 0.63 7.63
CA ASP A 139 15.55 0.23 8.97
C ASP A 139 14.15 -0.44 9.05
N TYR A 140 13.49 -0.64 7.92
CA TYR A 140 12.08 -1.08 7.88
C TYR A 140 11.20 -0.20 8.77
N ASP A 141 11.37 1.12 8.65
CA ASP A 141 10.68 2.10 9.49
C ASP A 141 9.45 2.64 8.78
N SER A 142 8.28 2.11 9.12
CA SER A 142 7.01 2.51 8.50
C SER A 142 6.63 3.96 8.79
N ASP A 143 6.91 4.48 9.98
CA ASP A 143 6.63 5.89 10.29
C ASP A 143 7.46 6.82 9.41
N LYS A 144 8.74 6.51 9.28
CA LYS A 144 9.64 7.30 8.43
C LYS A 144 9.24 7.18 6.95
N MET A 145 8.76 6.01 6.52
CA MET A 145 8.25 5.84 5.17
C MET A 145 7.05 6.77 4.90
N ALA A 146 6.13 6.87 5.87
CA ALA A 146 4.99 7.78 5.76
C ALA A 146 5.44 9.22 5.62
N GLU A 147 6.41 9.65 6.43
CA GLU A 147 6.99 10.99 6.36
C GLU A 147 7.67 11.24 5.01
N GLY A 148 8.42 10.26 4.53
CA GLY A 148 9.10 10.36 3.24
C GLY A 148 8.15 10.42 2.05
N LEU A 149 7.07 9.67 2.08
CA LEU A 149 6.05 9.72 1.03
C LEU A 149 5.42 11.12 0.94
N LYS A 150 5.09 11.72 2.08
CA LYS A 150 4.55 13.09 2.12
C LYS A 150 5.59 14.09 1.62
N ASP A 151 6.82 13.98 2.11
CA ASP A 151 7.92 14.87 1.73
C ASP A 151 8.18 14.81 0.22
N ALA A 152 8.07 13.63 -0.37
CA ALA A 152 8.25 13.44 -1.81
C ALA A 152 7.03 13.85 -2.64
N GLY A 153 5.92 14.22 -2.00
CA GLY A 153 4.74 14.73 -2.69
C GLY A 153 3.75 13.66 -3.13
N TYR A 154 3.71 12.52 -2.45
CA TYR A 154 2.73 11.47 -2.78
C TYR A 154 1.29 11.95 -2.65
N ALA A 155 1.02 12.77 -1.64
CA ALA A 155 -0.31 13.32 -1.37
C ALA A 155 -0.22 14.79 -0.96
N THR A 156 -1.29 15.54 -1.21
CA THR A 156 -1.36 16.97 -0.91
C THR A 156 -1.93 17.27 0.48
N SER A 157 -2.66 16.32 1.08
CA SER A 157 -3.31 16.53 2.37
C SER A 157 -2.29 16.78 3.49
N SER A 158 -2.53 17.82 4.31
CA SER A 158 -1.72 18.12 5.48
C SER A 158 -1.84 17.04 6.57
N GLU A 159 -2.89 16.23 6.53
CA GLU A 159 -3.17 15.18 7.50
C GLU A 159 -2.60 13.81 7.10
N TYR A 160 -1.93 13.73 5.95
CA TYR A 160 -1.55 12.45 5.34
C TYR A 160 -0.69 11.58 6.26
N VAL A 161 0.37 12.17 6.81
CA VAL A 161 1.31 11.41 7.67
C VAL A 161 0.60 10.92 8.93
N GLU A 162 -0.16 11.80 9.60
CA GLU A 162 -0.85 11.42 10.82
C GLU A 162 -1.92 10.36 10.56
N SER A 163 -2.61 10.44 9.44
CA SER A 163 -3.60 9.42 9.05
C SER A 163 -2.95 8.04 8.89
N LEU A 164 -1.80 7.98 8.22
CA LEU A 164 -1.07 6.72 8.08
C LEU A 164 -0.60 6.17 9.42
N LYS A 165 0.01 7.03 10.25
CA LYS A 165 0.50 6.61 11.58
C LYS A 165 -0.64 6.15 12.49
N SER A 166 -1.77 6.84 12.44
CA SER A 166 -2.96 6.48 13.22
C SER A 166 -3.46 5.09 12.85
N VAL A 167 -3.53 4.78 11.55
CA VAL A 167 -3.93 3.46 11.06
C VAL A 167 -2.91 2.40 11.46
N MET A 168 -1.62 2.71 11.34
CA MET A 168 -0.57 1.76 11.74
C MET A 168 -0.67 1.41 13.23
N ARG A 169 -0.96 2.38 14.09
CA ARG A 169 -1.16 2.14 15.52
C ARG A 169 -2.44 1.35 15.77
N ALA A 170 -3.55 1.75 15.15
CA ALA A 170 -4.85 1.15 15.40
C ALA A 170 -4.88 -0.35 15.08
N TYR A 171 -4.22 -0.76 14.01
CA TYR A 171 -4.20 -2.15 13.56
C TYR A 171 -2.90 -2.88 13.85
N ASN A 172 -1.98 -2.24 14.57
CA ASN A 172 -0.65 -2.78 14.86
C ASN A 172 0.04 -3.30 13.59
N LEU A 173 0.12 -2.44 12.59
CA LEU A 173 0.72 -2.81 11.31
C LEU A 173 2.24 -2.89 11.39
N TYR A 174 2.83 -2.31 12.43
CA TYR A 174 4.27 -2.39 12.68
C TYR A 174 4.76 -3.83 12.83
N ARG A 175 3.87 -4.76 13.20
CA ARG A 175 4.25 -6.17 13.35
C ARG A 175 4.72 -6.81 12.04
N PHE A 176 4.34 -6.22 10.91
CA PHE A 176 4.75 -6.70 9.59
C PHE A 176 6.10 -6.14 9.14
N ASP A 177 6.58 -5.09 9.79
CA ASP A 177 7.86 -4.46 9.43
C ASP A 177 9.02 -5.41 9.71
N GLY A 178 9.76 -5.76 8.65
CA GLY A 178 10.85 -6.72 8.75
C GLY A 178 10.42 -8.18 8.85
N MET A 179 9.12 -8.47 8.82
CA MET A 179 8.64 -9.85 8.85
C MET A 179 8.98 -10.55 7.54
N GLY A 180 9.59 -11.74 7.63
CA GLY A 180 9.90 -12.53 6.46
C GLY A 180 8.67 -13.19 5.84
N VAL A 181 8.69 -13.38 4.53
CA VAL A 181 7.63 -14.09 3.80
C VAL A 181 7.45 -15.51 4.36
N ASP A 182 8.54 -16.23 4.58
CA ASP A 182 8.49 -17.60 5.12
C ASP A 182 7.82 -17.65 6.49
N ALA A 183 8.14 -16.71 7.37
CA ALA A 183 7.54 -16.63 8.70
C ALA A 183 6.03 -16.40 8.61
N PHE A 184 5.62 -15.52 7.68
CA PHE A 184 4.21 -15.23 7.48
C PHE A 184 3.46 -16.45 6.93
N GLU A 185 4.02 -17.11 5.92
CA GLU A 185 3.39 -18.27 5.29
C GLU A 185 3.27 -19.48 6.23
N LYS A 186 4.23 -19.62 7.15
CA LYS A 186 4.20 -20.70 8.15
C LYS A 186 3.32 -20.38 9.35
N GLY A 187 2.84 -19.14 9.43
CA GLY A 187 2.14 -18.63 10.60
C GLY A 187 3.12 -18.25 11.71
N ALA A 188 2.96 -17.05 12.27
CA ALA A 188 3.84 -16.59 13.34
C ALA A 188 3.85 -17.55 14.53
N ALA A 189 2.74 -18.26 14.74
CA ALA A 189 2.61 -19.25 15.78
C ALA A 189 3.52 -20.44 15.57
N GLY A 190 3.92 -20.70 14.34
CA GLY A 190 4.87 -21.77 14.03
C GLY A 190 6.27 -21.48 14.52
N GLY A 191 6.50 -20.28 15.00
CA GLY A 191 7.80 -19.86 15.47
C GLY A 191 8.15 -20.33 16.86
N ASP A 192 7.72 -21.39 17.29
CA ASP A 192 8.16 -21.94 18.56
C ASP A 192 9.54 -22.60 18.49
#